data_e9156a85634a058abd8208e9ce936adc
#
_entry.id   e9156a85634a058abd8208e9ce936adc
#
_cell.length_a   1.000
_cell.length_b   1.000
_cell.length_c   1.000
_cell.angle_alpha   90.00
_cell.angle_beta   90.00
_cell.angle_gamma   90.00
#
_symmetry.space_group_name_H-M   'P 1'
#
loop_
_entity.id
_entity.type
_entity.pdbx_description
1 polymer ?
#
loop_
_entity_poly.entity_id
_entity_poly.type
_entity_poly.pdbx_seq_one_letter_code
_entity_poly.pdbx_strand_id
1 'polypeptide(L)'
;GVLTESTVTGIATDKLQEYMYAAELVDVSTETLTKSMAKQIKSMKAVQDGTKLSVEAYEKLGVTVLDADGNLRDSDTVYWEVIDALGKLENETERDALGMQILGKSAQELNPLITAGAARMAELGRQAQAAGYVISEDMLNAYGALDDQIQYLKVGCVAAKNALGTVLLPVLTKLGEEGVDLLGKFTNAILGANGDIGVMSENVAALVPDILATLEQYIPTLLSLIGSLLSAVLKLVVDSLPALVNEISSILTSVLGAIITALPQVVDAVLHLIGAVTE
;
A
#
# COMPACT_ATOMS: atom_id res chain seq x y z
N GLY A 1 4.47 -0.10 8.12
CA GLY A 1 3.38 -0.39 7.15
C GLY A 1 2.01 -0.26 7.80
N VAL A 2 0.93 -0.44 7.04
CA VAL A 2 -0.46 -0.21 7.50
C VAL A 2 -0.80 -0.95 8.79
N LEU A 3 -0.40 -2.22 8.93
CA LEU A 3 -0.65 -3.01 10.15
C LEU A 3 0.03 -2.40 11.39
N THR A 4 1.26 -1.94 11.24
CA THR A 4 2.00 -1.29 12.33
C THR A 4 1.34 0.01 12.74
N GLU A 5 0.96 0.85 11.77
CA GLU A 5 0.32 2.13 12.01
C GLU A 5 -1.09 1.95 12.61
N SER A 6 -1.85 0.94 12.17
CA SER A 6 -3.12 0.55 12.77
C SER A 6 -2.96 0.19 14.25
N THR A 7 -1.94 -0.60 14.59
CA THR A 7 -1.64 -0.94 16.00
C THR A 7 -1.29 0.30 16.84
N VAL A 8 -0.54 1.25 16.26
CA VAL A 8 -0.11 2.47 16.95
C VAL A 8 -1.25 3.47 17.14
N THR A 9 -2.11 3.60 16.15
CA THR A 9 -3.22 4.57 16.13
C THR A 9 -4.53 4.01 16.70
N GLY A 10 -4.67 2.69 16.77
CA GLY A 10 -5.92 2.03 17.15
C GLY A 10 -7.01 2.12 16.08
N ILE A 11 -6.69 2.62 14.88
CA ILE A 11 -7.64 2.77 13.77
C ILE A 11 -7.63 1.47 12.95
N ALA A 12 -8.81 0.99 12.56
CA ALA A 12 -8.95 -0.19 11.72
C ALA A 12 -8.20 -0.01 10.39
N THR A 13 -7.63 -1.10 9.87
CA THR A 13 -6.71 -1.07 8.72
C THR A 13 -7.34 -0.51 7.45
N ASP A 14 -8.61 -0.77 7.22
CA ASP A 14 -9.39 -0.24 6.08
C ASP A 14 -9.55 1.28 6.18
N LYS A 15 -9.97 1.77 7.34
CA LYS A 15 -10.10 3.21 7.61
C LYS A 15 -8.77 3.94 7.53
N LEU A 16 -7.72 3.35 8.07
CA LEU A 16 -6.39 3.94 7.99
C LEU A 16 -5.92 4.08 6.54
N GLN A 17 -6.17 3.09 5.69
CA GLN A 17 -5.84 3.17 4.25
C GLN A 17 -6.63 4.28 3.55
N GLU A 18 -7.93 4.45 3.88
CA GLU A 18 -8.73 5.57 3.39
C GLU A 18 -8.09 6.92 3.76
N TYR A 19 -7.68 7.08 5.01
CA TYR A 19 -7.06 8.31 5.51
C TYR A 19 -5.69 8.57 4.89
N MET A 20 -4.88 7.55 4.73
CA MET A 20 -3.57 7.65 4.08
C MET A 20 -3.71 8.10 2.61
N TYR A 21 -4.63 7.48 1.87
CA TYR A 21 -4.93 7.88 0.50
C TYR A 21 -5.42 9.33 0.41
N ALA A 22 -6.36 9.71 1.29
CA ALA A 22 -6.92 11.05 1.31
C ALA A 22 -5.85 12.10 1.69
N ALA A 23 -4.97 11.78 2.64
CA ALA A 23 -3.88 12.66 3.06
C ALA A 23 -2.88 12.93 1.93
N GLU A 24 -2.48 11.91 1.20
CA GLU A 24 -1.59 12.06 0.03
C GLU A 24 -2.20 12.97 -1.05
N LEU A 25 -3.52 12.89 -1.28
CA LEU A 25 -4.20 13.73 -2.25
C LEU A 25 -4.30 15.22 -1.83
N VAL A 26 -4.08 15.51 -0.57
CA VAL A 26 -4.01 16.89 -0.05
C VAL A 26 -2.58 17.28 0.37
N ASP A 27 -1.57 16.61 -0.18
CA ASP A 27 -0.14 16.88 0.06
C ASP A 27 0.30 16.73 1.52
N VAL A 28 -0.33 15.83 2.27
CA VAL A 28 0.08 15.45 3.63
C VAL A 28 0.64 14.03 3.63
N SER A 29 1.87 13.85 4.12
CA SER A 29 2.48 12.52 4.17
C SER A 29 1.76 11.60 5.15
N THR A 30 1.70 10.31 4.82
CA THR A 30 1.13 9.29 5.71
C THR A 30 1.82 9.25 7.07
N GLU A 31 3.12 9.51 7.11
CA GLU A 31 3.91 9.57 8.34
C GLU A 31 3.48 10.74 9.24
N THR A 32 3.28 11.93 8.68
CA THR A 32 2.80 13.11 9.40
C THR A 32 1.40 12.86 9.96
N LEU A 33 0.50 12.28 9.15
CA LEU A 33 -0.85 11.92 9.56
C LEU A 33 -0.83 10.97 10.77
N THR A 34 -0.18 9.81 10.64
CA THR A 34 -0.18 8.75 11.67
C THR A 34 0.53 9.19 12.95
N LYS A 35 1.63 9.96 12.85
CA LYS A 35 2.29 10.56 14.00
C LYS A 35 1.39 11.55 14.75
N SER A 36 0.63 12.35 14.03
CA SER A 36 -0.32 13.30 14.65
C SER A 36 -1.44 12.59 15.37
N MET A 37 -2.00 11.52 14.80
CA MET A 37 -3.01 10.68 15.43
C MET A 37 -2.47 10.02 16.72
N ALA A 38 -1.28 9.45 16.67
CA ALA A 38 -0.64 8.86 17.84
C ALA A 38 -0.33 9.90 18.94
N LYS A 39 0.04 11.12 18.55
CA LYS A 39 0.27 12.21 19.52
C LYS A 39 -1.03 12.67 20.14
N GLN A 40 -2.11 12.74 19.37
CA GLN A 40 -3.44 13.09 19.92
C GLN A 40 -3.89 12.09 20.98
N ILE A 41 -3.72 10.79 20.78
CA ILE A 41 -4.07 9.78 21.80
C ILE A 41 -3.37 10.10 23.13
N LYS A 42 -2.10 10.48 23.09
CA LYS A 42 -1.37 10.91 24.29
C LYS A 42 -1.94 12.19 24.90
N SER A 43 -2.35 13.15 24.08
CA SER A 43 -2.95 14.39 24.57
C SER A 43 -4.34 14.16 25.14
N MET A 44 -5.13 13.25 24.58
CA MET A 44 -6.41 12.82 25.15
C MET A 44 -6.24 12.17 26.52
N LYS A 45 -5.24 11.29 26.67
CA LYS A 45 -4.89 10.70 27.97
C LYS A 45 -4.48 11.77 28.98
N ALA A 46 -3.72 12.76 28.57
CA ALA A 46 -3.33 13.89 29.43
C ALA A 46 -4.55 14.71 29.90
N VAL A 47 -5.60 14.84 29.07
CA VAL A 47 -6.88 15.44 29.50
C VAL A 47 -7.54 14.59 30.58
N GLN A 48 -7.63 13.26 30.38
CA GLN A 48 -8.22 12.36 31.38
C GLN A 48 -7.46 12.40 32.71
N ASP A 49 -6.14 12.56 32.64
CA ASP A 49 -5.26 12.70 33.84
C ASP A 49 -5.30 14.11 34.45
N GLY A 50 -6.09 15.02 33.89
CA GLY A 50 -6.28 16.38 34.43
C GLY A 50 -5.13 17.35 34.17
N THR A 51 -4.26 17.08 33.14
CA THR A 51 -3.18 17.98 32.77
C THR A 51 -3.76 19.29 32.23
N LYS A 52 -3.57 20.38 33.00
CA LYS A 52 -4.19 21.68 32.75
C LYS A 52 -4.02 22.20 31.32
N LEU A 53 -2.82 22.19 30.79
CA LEU A 53 -2.56 22.66 29.42
C LEU A 53 -3.31 21.86 28.36
N SER A 54 -3.43 20.54 28.55
CA SER A 54 -4.17 19.70 27.60
C SER A 54 -5.68 19.95 27.70
N VAL A 55 -6.20 20.08 28.91
CA VAL A 55 -7.63 20.42 29.13
C VAL A 55 -7.96 21.76 28.47
N GLU A 56 -7.18 22.82 28.76
CA GLU A 56 -7.39 24.15 28.18
C GLU A 56 -7.30 24.16 26.64
N ALA A 57 -6.43 23.34 26.04
CA ALA A 57 -6.30 23.27 24.58
C ALA A 57 -7.57 22.73 23.92
N TYR A 58 -8.12 21.64 24.43
CA TYR A 58 -9.35 21.07 23.90
C TYR A 58 -10.58 21.94 24.20
N GLU A 59 -10.65 22.58 25.38
CA GLU A 59 -11.71 23.55 25.73
C GLU A 59 -11.71 24.74 24.76
N LYS A 60 -10.55 25.29 24.41
CA LYS A 60 -10.44 26.37 23.41
C LYS A 60 -10.95 25.99 22.04
N LEU A 61 -10.77 24.73 21.65
CA LEU A 61 -11.32 24.20 20.40
C LEU A 61 -12.80 23.82 20.49
N GLY A 62 -13.36 23.76 21.70
CA GLY A 62 -14.73 23.27 21.91
C GLY A 62 -14.88 21.78 21.63
N VAL A 63 -13.80 21.00 21.73
CA VAL A 63 -13.80 19.56 21.49
C VAL A 63 -13.81 18.81 22.82
N THR A 64 -14.77 17.93 23.00
CA THR A 64 -14.91 17.10 24.19
C THR A 64 -14.14 15.79 24.01
N VAL A 65 -13.26 15.48 24.95
CA VAL A 65 -12.39 14.27 24.91
C VAL A 65 -12.98 13.13 25.73
N LEU A 66 -13.73 13.44 26.79
CA LEU A 66 -14.34 12.47 27.69
C LEU A 66 -15.84 12.36 27.44
N ASP A 67 -16.38 11.18 27.64
CA ASP A 67 -17.83 10.95 27.69
C ASP A 67 -18.43 11.36 29.05
N ALA A 68 -19.72 11.17 29.19
CA ALA A 68 -20.45 11.52 30.42
C ALA A 68 -19.98 10.73 31.65
N ASP A 69 -19.39 9.56 31.46
CA ASP A 69 -18.88 8.68 32.50
C ASP A 69 -17.39 8.91 32.80
N GLY A 70 -16.75 9.86 32.13
CA GLY A 70 -15.35 10.19 32.30
C GLY A 70 -14.38 9.28 31.53
N ASN A 71 -14.88 8.43 30.63
CA ASN A 71 -14.04 7.60 29.76
C ASN A 71 -13.60 8.39 28.54
N LEU A 72 -12.46 7.99 27.96
CA LEU A 72 -12.00 8.54 26.68
C LEU A 72 -12.99 8.19 25.56
N ARG A 73 -13.37 9.21 24.80
CA ARG A 73 -14.10 9.02 23.55
C ARG A 73 -13.22 8.36 22.49
N ASP A 74 -13.84 7.86 21.44
CA ASP A 74 -13.14 7.30 20.29
C ASP A 74 -12.13 8.29 19.69
N SER A 75 -10.87 7.88 19.60
CA SER A 75 -9.78 8.76 19.18
C SER A 75 -9.88 9.19 17.73
N ASP A 76 -10.43 8.34 16.85
CA ASP A 76 -10.67 8.67 15.45
C ASP A 76 -11.72 9.79 15.33
N THR A 77 -12.84 9.65 16.00
CA THR A 77 -13.90 10.68 16.04
C THR A 77 -13.36 12.00 16.57
N VAL A 78 -12.64 11.99 17.69
CA VAL A 78 -12.05 13.20 18.28
C VAL A 78 -10.99 13.83 17.36
N TYR A 79 -10.24 13.02 16.62
CA TYR A 79 -9.24 13.53 15.67
C TYR A 79 -9.87 14.43 14.61
N TRP A 80 -10.94 13.97 13.99
CA TRP A 80 -11.60 14.74 12.93
C TRP A 80 -12.36 15.95 13.48
N GLU A 81 -12.88 15.88 14.71
CA GLU A 81 -13.44 17.04 15.41
C GLU A 81 -12.36 18.11 15.67
N VAL A 82 -11.15 17.69 16.08
CA VAL A 82 -10.00 18.60 16.27
C VAL A 82 -9.59 19.24 14.94
N ILE A 83 -9.48 18.47 13.87
CA ILE A 83 -9.17 18.98 12.53
C ILE A 83 -10.16 20.05 12.10
N ASP A 84 -11.46 19.78 12.21
CA ASP A 84 -12.51 20.74 11.86
C ASP A 84 -12.52 21.96 12.76
N ALA A 85 -12.24 21.80 14.06
CA ALA A 85 -12.16 22.91 15.00
C ALA A 85 -10.97 23.82 14.71
N LEU A 86 -9.79 23.24 14.41
CA LEU A 86 -8.61 23.99 13.98
C LEU A 86 -8.89 24.76 12.68
N GLY A 87 -9.59 24.15 11.73
CA GLY A 87 -9.95 24.81 10.46
C GLY A 87 -10.89 26.01 10.60
N LYS A 88 -11.63 26.10 11.70
CA LYS A 88 -12.53 27.25 12.00
C LYS A 88 -11.83 28.43 12.66
N LEU A 89 -10.59 28.28 13.13
CA LEU A 89 -9.85 29.36 13.76
C LEU A 89 -9.34 30.34 12.69
N GLU A 90 -9.72 31.61 12.82
CA GLU A 90 -9.27 32.67 11.92
C GLU A 90 -7.81 33.09 12.19
N ASN A 91 -7.37 32.96 13.45
CA ASN A 91 -6.00 33.30 13.84
C ASN A 91 -5.05 32.11 13.60
N GLU A 92 -4.20 32.22 12.59
CA GLU A 92 -3.24 31.16 12.20
C GLU A 92 -2.25 30.83 13.31
N THR A 93 -1.79 31.83 14.07
CA THR A 93 -0.85 31.62 15.18
C THR A 93 -1.51 30.80 16.30
N GLU A 94 -2.76 31.10 16.62
CA GLU A 94 -3.51 30.35 17.62
C GLU A 94 -3.81 28.93 17.14
N ARG A 95 -4.23 28.77 15.88
CA ARG A 95 -4.43 27.48 15.23
C ARG A 95 -3.18 26.61 15.32
N ASP A 96 -2.05 27.15 14.92
CA ASP A 96 -0.77 26.43 14.89
C ASP A 96 -0.29 26.08 16.31
N ALA A 97 -0.47 26.98 17.28
CA ALA A 97 -0.11 26.71 18.67
C ALA A 97 -0.96 25.58 19.28
N LEU A 98 -2.27 25.60 19.08
CA LEU A 98 -3.18 24.56 19.55
C LEU A 98 -2.93 23.23 18.79
N GLY A 99 -2.71 23.32 17.50
CA GLY A 99 -2.34 22.17 16.67
C GLY A 99 -1.07 21.49 17.18
N MET A 100 -0.01 22.24 17.43
CA MET A 100 1.24 21.69 17.98
C MET A 100 1.05 21.06 19.35
N GLN A 101 0.21 21.65 20.20
CA GLN A 101 -0.05 21.13 21.54
C GLN A 101 -0.79 19.79 21.51
N ILE A 102 -1.78 19.64 20.62
CA ILE A 102 -2.62 18.44 20.51
C ILE A 102 -2.02 17.39 19.60
N LEU A 103 -1.57 17.80 18.39
CA LEU A 103 -1.16 16.93 17.29
C LEU A 103 0.37 16.78 17.15
N GLY A 104 1.14 17.59 17.86
CA GLY A 104 2.59 17.51 17.88
C GLY A 104 3.31 18.55 17.03
N LYS A 105 4.64 18.47 17.01
CA LYS A 105 5.50 19.51 16.41
C LYS A 105 5.30 19.69 14.90
N SER A 106 4.92 18.64 14.19
CA SER A 106 4.66 18.70 12.76
C SER A 106 3.20 19.08 12.41
N ALA A 107 2.45 19.62 13.37
CA ALA A 107 1.04 19.98 13.13
C ALA A 107 0.87 21.02 12.00
N GLN A 108 1.86 21.86 11.74
CA GLN A 108 1.83 22.80 10.61
C GLN A 108 1.85 22.10 9.25
N GLU A 109 2.47 20.93 9.16
CA GLU A 109 2.44 20.09 7.94
C GLU A 109 1.04 19.51 7.66
N LEU A 110 0.13 19.57 8.65
CA LEU A 110 -1.27 19.18 8.50
C LEU A 110 -2.17 20.31 7.96
N ASN A 111 -1.64 21.52 7.75
CA ASN A 111 -2.46 22.64 7.29
C ASN A 111 -3.28 22.36 6.02
N PRO A 112 -2.78 21.66 5.00
CA PRO A 112 -3.59 21.28 3.85
C PRO A 112 -4.77 20.37 4.23
N LEU A 113 -4.56 19.41 5.14
CA LEU A 113 -5.60 18.53 5.66
C LEU A 113 -6.62 19.27 6.54
N ILE A 114 -6.15 20.19 7.39
CA ILE A 114 -7.01 21.07 8.20
C ILE A 114 -7.89 21.95 7.30
N THR A 115 -7.31 22.49 6.24
CA THR A 115 -8.04 23.29 5.24
C THR A 115 -9.07 22.46 4.48
N ALA A 116 -8.76 21.21 4.14
CA ALA A 116 -9.68 20.30 3.46
C ALA A 116 -10.87 19.94 4.37
N GLY A 117 -10.63 19.73 5.66
CA GLY A 117 -11.61 19.36 6.66
C GLY A 117 -12.07 17.90 6.60
N ALA A 118 -12.74 17.46 7.67
CA ALA A 118 -13.15 16.06 7.84
C ALA A 118 -14.09 15.56 6.73
N ALA A 119 -15.03 16.39 6.28
CA ALA A 119 -15.99 16.01 5.23
C ALA A 119 -15.30 15.71 3.90
N ARG A 120 -14.35 16.54 3.48
CA ARG A 120 -13.56 16.31 2.25
C ARG A 120 -12.68 15.08 2.36
N MET A 121 -12.03 14.90 3.52
CA MET A 121 -11.21 13.72 3.78
C MET A 121 -12.03 12.43 3.75
N ALA A 122 -13.24 12.43 4.29
CA ALA A 122 -14.15 11.29 4.20
C ALA A 122 -14.62 11.00 2.77
N GLU A 123 -14.82 12.02 1.94
CA GLU A 123 -15.15 11.84 0.52
C GLU A 123 -13.98 11.20 -0.25
N LEU A 124 -12.76 11.69 -0.02
CA LEU A 124 -11.54 11.11 -0.62
C LEU A 124 -11.31 9.67 -0.16
N GLY A 125 -11.62 9.36 1.11
CA GLY A 125 -11.59 7.98 1.62
C GLY A 125 -12.57 7.05 0.87
N ARG A 126 -13.78 7.50 0.57
CA ARG A 126 -14.72 6.73 -0.27
C ARG A 126 -14.20 6.52 -1.69
N GLN A 127 -13.47 7.48 -2.23
CA GLN A 127 -12.81 7.32 -3.53
C GLN A 127 -11.70 6.25 -3.48
N ALA A 128 -10.96 6.15 -2.37
CA ALA A 128 -9.98 5.09 -2.15
C ALA A 128 -10.63 3.69 -2.23
N GLN A 129 -11.79 3.52 -1.60
CA GLN A 129 -12.57 2.27 -1.68
C GLN A 129 -12.98 1.96 -3.12
N ALA A 130 -13.57 2.93 -3.82
CA ALA A 130 -14.02 2.78 -5.19
C ALA A 130 -12.86 2.49 -6.18
N ALA A 131 -11.68 3.02 -5.91
CA ALA A 131 -10.47 2.79 -6.71
C ALA A 131 -9.77 1.45 -6.40
N GLY A 132 -10.25 0.68 -5.41
CA GLY A 132 -9.61 -0.56 -4.99
C GLY A 132 -8.28 -0.37 -4.24
N TYR A 133 -8.03 0.83 -3.72
CA TYR A 133 -6.82 1.13 -2.94
C TYR A 133 -6.83 0.44 -1.58
N VAL A 134 -8.04 0.27 -1.00
CA VAL A 134 -8.21 -0.34 0.31
C VAL A 134 -8.28 -1.86 0.16
N ILE A 135 -7.35 -2.55 0.79
CA ILE A 135 -7.28 -4.02 0.84
C ILE A 135 -7.64 -4.54 2.23
N SER A 136 -8.17 -5.75 2.29
CA SER A 136 -8.60 -6.35 3.54
C SER A 136 -7.43 -6.60 4.50
N GLU A 137 -7.72 -6.68 5.79
CA GLU A 137 -6.73 -7.02 6.82
C GLU A 137 -6.12 -8.41 6.58
N ASP A 138 -6.92 -9.39 6.13
CA ASP A 138 -6.42 -10.72 5.77
C ASP A 138 -5.38 -10.66 4.65
N MET A 139 -5.61 -9.81 3.65
CA MET A 139 -4.67 -9.60 2.55
C MET A 139 -3.41 -8.86 3.01
N LEU A 140 -3.54 -7.86 3.90
CA LEU A 140 -2.40 -7.19 4.52
C LEU A 140 -1.55 -8.17 5.34
N ASN A 141 -2.19 -9.05 6.11
CA ASN A 141 -1.51 -10.10 6.88
C ASN A 141 -0.81 -11.10 5.96
N ALA A 142 -1.44 -11.50 4.85
CA ALA A 142 -0.83 -12.38 3.85
C ALA A 142 0.41 -11.73 3.21
N TYR A 143 0.36 -10.45 2.87
CA TYR A 143 1.53 -9.71 2.38
C TYR A 143 2.62 -9.58 3.45
N GLY A 144 2.26 -9.35 4.71
CA GLY A 144 3.20 -9.31 5.83
C GLY A 144 3.92 -10.65 6.01
N ALA A 145 3.16 -11.75 5.99
CA ALA A 145 3.72 -13.10 6.08
C ALA A 145 4.63 -13.43 4.88
N LEU A 146 4.26 -12.97 3.68
CA LEU A 146 5.10 -13.13 2.49
C LEU A 146 6.40 -12.30 2.61
N ASP A 147 6.32 -11.07 3.11
CA ASP A 147 7.50 -10.21 3.33
C ASP A 147 8.46 -10.82 4.37
N ASP A 148 7.92 -11.35 5.45
CA ASP A 148 8.69 -12.10 6.46
C ASP A 148 9.38 -13.32 5.83
N GLN A 149 8.68 -14.08 5.00
CA GLN A 149 9.26 -15.23 4.30
C GLN A 149 10.33 -14.81 3.29
N ILE A 150 10.11 -13.70 2.58
CA ILE A 150 11.13 -13.11 1.70
C ILE A 150 12.35 -12.65 2.50
N GLN A 151 12.16 -12.09 3.69
CA GLN A 151 13.27 -11.73 4.58
C GLN A 151 14.04 -12.96 5.06
N TYR A 152 13.35 -14.03 5.46
CA TYR A 152 13.98 -15.31 5.80
C TYR A 152 14.75 -15.91 4.60
N LEU A 153 14.15 -15.84 3.41
CA LEU A 153 14.83 -16.21 2.17
C LEU A 153 16.06 -15.33 1.90
N LYS A 154 15.98 -14.02 2.13
CA LYS A 154 17.13 -13.09 2.02
C LYS A 154 18.24 -13.45 2.98
N VAL A 155 17.93 -13.77 4.23
CA VAL A 155 18.92 -14.18 5.25
C VAL A 155 19.51 -15.55 4.91
N GLY A 156 18.69 -16.50 4.46
CA GLY A 156 19.14 -17.82 3.99
C GLY A 156 19.91 -17.73 2.66
N CYS A 157 19.53 -16.79 1.78
CA CYS A 157 20.17 -16.56 0.48
C CYS A 157 21.45 -15.72 0.54
N VAL A 158 21.86 -15.16 1.70
CA VAL A 158 23.16 -14.48 1.79
C VAL A 158 24.31 -15.44 1.46
N ALA A 159 24.18 -16.70 1.82
CA ALA A 159 25.14 -17.75 1.40
C ALA A 159 24.96 -18.19 -0.06
N ALA A 160 23.73 -18.21 -0.58
CA ALA A 160 23.42 -18.51 -1.99
C ALA A 160 23.56 -17.28 -2.90
N LYS A 161 23.59 -16.06 -2.34
CA LYS A 161 23.68 -14.78 -3.04
C LYS A 161 24.89 -14.69 -3.98
N ASN A 162 26.01 -15.27 -3.61
CA ASN A 162 27.24 -15.22 -4.41
C ASN A 162 27.18 -16.12 -5.66
N ALA A 163 26.36 -17.18 -5.63
CA ALA A 163 26.20 -18.08 -6.78
C ALA A 163 24.99 -17.73 -7.66
N LEU A 164 23.90 -17.24 -7.04
CA LEU A 164 22.65 -16.91 -7.75
C LEU A 164 22.59 -15.46 -8.21
N GLY A 165 23.22 -14.53 -7.50
CA GLY A 165 23.19 -13.11 -7.83
C GLY A 165 23.80 -12.78 -9.20
N THR A 166 24.80 -13.54 -9.64
CA THR A 166 25.42 -13.37 -10.97
C THR A 166 24.54 -13.84 -12.11
N VAL A 167 23.59 -14.76 -11.85
CA VAL A 167 22.71 -15.33 -12.88
C VAL A 167 21.32 -14.69 -12.86
N LEU A 168 20.78 -14.42 -11.66
CA LEU A 168 19.41 -13.89 -11.47
C LEU A 168 19.31 -12.39 -11.69
N LEU A 169 20.28 -11.62 -11.19
CA LEU A 169 20.22 -10.17 -11.24
C LEU A 169 20.15 -9.63 -12.69
N PRO A 170 20.95 -10.11 -13.65
CA PRO A 170 20.84 -9.65 -15.04
C PRO A 170 19.48 -9.95 -15.66
N VAL A 171 18.88 -11.12 -15.34
CA VAL A 171 17.57 -11.51 -15.88
C VAL A 171 16.46 -10.65 -15.30
N LEU A 172 16.47 -10.41 -13.99
CA LEU A 172 15.48 -9.55 -13.33
C LEU A 172 15.63 -8.09 -13.76
N THR A 173 16.86 -7.61 -13.96
CA THR A 173 17.12 -6.26 -14.47
C THR A 173 16.55 -6.11 -15.87
N LYS A 174 16.81 -7.08 -16.74
CA LYS A 174 16.32 -7.06 -18.12
C LYS A 174 14.80 -7.16 -18.20
N LEU A 175 14.18 -8.02 -17.39
CA LEU A 175 12.72 -8.08 -17.24
C LEU A 175 12.13 -6.75 -16.73
N GLY A 176 12.82 -6.08 -15.80
CA GLY A 176 12.43 -4.78 -15.28
C GLY A 176 12.51 -3.69 -16.35
N GLU A 177 13.59 -3.66 -17.12
CA GLU A 177 13.78 -2.69 -18.21
C GLU A 177 12.73 -2.85 -19.31
N GLU A 178 12.46 -4.07 -19.74
CA GLU A 178 11.44 -4.35 -20.77
C GLU A 178 10.01 -4.13 -20.26
N GLY A 179 9.74 -4.41 -18.99
CA GLY A 179 8.46 -4.09 -18.35
C GLY A 179 8.20 -2.57 -18.31
N VAL A 180 9.23 -1.78 -18.03
CA VAL A 180 9.15 -0.31 -18.09
C VAL A 180 8.92 0.18 -19.51
N ASP A 181 9.59 -0.43 -20.51
CA ASP A 181 9.38 -0.09 -21.92
C ASP A 181 7.94 -0.38 -22.36
N LEU A 182 7.40 -1.55 -22.00
CA LEU A 182 6.01 -1.91 -22.30
C LEU A 182 5.01 -0.96 -21.62
N LEU A 183 5.24 -0.58 -20.36
CA LEU A 183 4.41 0.42 -19.68
C LEU A 183 4.48 1.78 -20.36
N GLY A 184 5.66 2.18 -20.83
CA GLY A 184 5.87 3.39 -21.62
C GLY A 184 5.08 3.37 -22.92
N LYS A 185 5.14 2.27 -23.66
CA LYS A 185 4.37 2.07 -24.91
C LYS A 185 2.87 2.11 -24.64
N PHE A 186 2.41 1.45 -23.60
CA PHE A 186 0.99 1.46 -23.20
C PHE A 186 0.50 2.87 -22.82
N THR A 187 1.29 3.59 -22.04
CA THR A 187 0.98 4.97 -21.67
C THR A 187 0.90 5.87 -22.89
N ASN A 188 1.86 5.75 -23.83
CA ASN A 188 1.87 6.53 -25.05
C ASN A 188 0.69 6.17 -25.98
N ALA A 189 0.28 4.91 -26.03
CA ALA A 189 -0.89 4.47 -26.79
C ALA A 189 -2.18 5.13 -26.30
N ILE A 190 -2.34 5.26 -24.97
CA ILE A 190 -3.48 5.96 -24.36
C ILE A 190 -3.39 7.47 -24.57
N LEU A 191 -2.26 8.07 -24.24
CA LEU A 191 -2.09 9.53 -24.34
C LEU A 191 -2.17 10.02 -25.80
N GLY A 192 -1.61 9.26 -26.76
CA GLY A 192 -1.65 9.58 -28.18
C GLY A 192 -3.04 9.57 -28.80
N ALA A 193 -4.02 8.96 -28.14
CA ALA A 193 -5.40 8.94 -28.59
C ALA A 193 -6.17 10.25 -28.30
N ASN A 194 -5.60 11.19 -27.53
CA ASN A 194 -6.20 12.48 -27.19
C ASN A 194 -7.67 12.41 -26.74
N GLY A 195 -8.04 11.33 -26.02
CA GLY A 195 -9.38 11.10 -25.50
C GLY A 195 -10.35 10.43 -26.49
N ASP A 196 -9.92 10.10 -27.69
CA ASP A 196 -10.71 9.31 -28.65
C ASP A 196 -10.60 7.81 -28.27
N ILE A 197 -11.75 7.23 -27.88
CA ILE A 197 -11.82 5.84 -27.43
C ILE A 197 -11.53 4.85 -28.56
N GLY A 198 -11.94 5.16 -29.79
CA GLY A 198 -11.68 4.32 -30.97
C GLY A 198 -10.18 4.24 -31.27
N VAL A 199 -9.52 5.40 -31.34
CA VAL A 199 -8.06 5.49 -31.56
C VAL A 199 -7.29 4.85 -30.39
N MET A 200 -7.76 5.03 -29.16
CA MET A 200 -7.15 4.38 -27.98
C MET A 200 -7.21 2.85 -28.10
N SER A 201 -8.36 2.32 -28.46
CA SER A 201 -8.57 0.88 -28.65
C SER A 201 -7.63 0.31 -29.74
N GLU A 202 -7.53 0.99 -30.90
CA GLU A 202 -6.61 0.58 -31.96
C GLU A 202 -5.16 0.63 -31.53
N ASN A 203 -4.74 1.71 -30.86
CA ASN A 203 -3.37 1.87 -30.37
C ASN A 203 -3.00 0.79 -29.34
N VAL A 204 -3.91 0.46 -28.42
CA VAL A 204 -3.70 -0.60 -27.41
C VAL A 204 -3.70 -1.98 -28.06
N ALA A 205 -4.61 -2.25 -29.00
CA ALA A 205 -4.64 -3.49 -29.75
C ALA A 205 -3.36 -3.74 -30.56
N ALA A 206 -2.76 -2.69 -31.10
CA ALA A 206 -1.49 -2.78 -31.82
C ALA A 206 -0.30 -3.22 -30.93
N LEU A 207 -0.39 -3.07 -29.60
CA LEU A 207 0.64 -3.51 -28.65
C LEU A 207 0.52 -4.98 -28.25
N VAL A 208 -0.63 -5.62 -28.53
CA VAL A 208 -0.86 -7.03 -28.13
C VAL A 208 0.20 -7.98 -28.66
N PRO A 209 0.62 -7.89 -29.96
CA PRO A 209 1.69 -8.75 -30.48
C PRO A 209 3.02 -8.56 -29.75
N ASP A 210 3.39 -7.33 -29.41
CA ASP A 210 4.62 -7.01 -28.69
C ASP A 210 4.60 -7.59 -27.27
N ILE A 211 3.44 -7.46 -26.58
CA ILE A 211 3.23 -8.01 -25.25
C ILE A 211 3.35 -9.53 -25.28
N LEU A 212 2.69 -10.19 -26.25
CA LEU A 212 2.75 -11.64 -26.41
C LEU A 212 4.16 -12.12 -26.74
N ALA A 213 4.86 -11.46 -27.67
CA ALA A 213 6.23 -11.81 -28.04
C ALA A 213 7.18 -11.65 -26.85
N THR A 214 7.01 -10.60 -26.05
CA THR A 214 7.79 -10.39 -24.82
C THR A 214 7.50 -11.50 -23.81
N LEU A 215 6.24 -11.84 -23.58
CA LEU A 215 5.85 -12.93 -22.67
C LEU A 215 6.39 -14.29 -23.15
N GLU A 216 6.26 -14.62 -24.44
CA GLU A 216 6.79 -15.87 -25.02
C GLU A 216 8.31 -15.98 -24.88
N GLN A 217 9.03 -14.88 -25.06
CA GLN A 217 10.49 -14.82 -24.91
C GLN A 217 10.93 -15.15 -23.48
N TYR A 218 10.14 -14.77 -22.47
CA TYR A 218 10.51 -14.96 -21.06
C TYR A 218 10.05 -16.28 -20.45
N ILE A 219 9.05 -16.94 -21.03
CA ILE A 219 8.57 -18.25 -20.53
C ILE A 219 9.71 -19.27 -20.40
N PRO A 220 10.57 -19.50 -21.39
CA PRO A 220 11.69 -20.44 -21.26
C PRO A 220 12.70 -20.01 -20.20
N THR A 221 12.97 -18.70 -20.12
CA THR A 221 13.91 -18.14 -19.15
C THR A 221 13.38 -18.26 -17.73
N LEU A 222 12.10 -17.97 -17.50
CA LEU A 222 11.41 -18.13 -16.22
C LEU A 222 11.35 -19.60 -15.79
N LEU A 223 11.07 -20.52 -16.71
CA LEU A 223 11.06 -21.96 -16.44
C LEU A 223 12.47 -22.48 -16.11
N SER A 224 13.50 -22.02 -16.83
CA SER A 224 14.89 -22.34 -16.54
C SER A 224 15.34 -21.80 -15.19
N LEU A 225 14.90 -20.60 -14.85
CA LEU A 225 15.17 -19.90 -13.59
C LEU A 225 14.52 -20.62 -12.41
N ILE A 226 13.25 -21.01 -12.56
CA ILE A 226 12.52 -21.83 -11.57
C ILE A 226 13.20 -23.18 -11.41
N GLY A 227 13.61 -23.83 -12.49
CA GLY A 227 14.34 -25.09 -12.46
C GLY A 227 15.70 -24.97 -11.75
N SER A 228 16.43 -23.89 -12.01
CA SER A 228 17.73 -23.60 -11.38
C SER A 228 17.60 -23.24 -9.91
N LEU A 229 16.58 -22.45 -9.55
CA LEU A 229 16.23 -22.14 -8.15
C LEU A 229 15.82 -23.40 -7.41
N LEU A 230 14.98 -24.23 -8.01
CA LEU A 230 14.52 -25.49 -7.44
C LEU A 230 15.71 -26.43 -7.19
N SER A 231 16.61 -26.54 -8.15
CA SER A 231 17.82 -27.37 -8.01
C SER A 231 18.79 -26.84 -6.96
N ALA A 232 18.96 -25.52 -6.87
CA ALA A 232 19.81 -24.88 -5.86
C ALA A 232 19.22 -25.01 -4.46
N VAL A 233 17.91 -24.81 -4.31
CA VAL A 233 17.16 -24.97 -3.04
C VAL A 233 17.15 -26.44 -2.63
N LEU A 234 16.88 -27.37 -3.54
CA LEU A 234 16.95 -28.82 -3.26
C LEU A 234 18.35 -29.24 -2.83
N LYS A 235 19.41 -28.70 -3.44
CA LYS A 235 20.78 -29.01 -3.05
C LYS A 235 21.12 -28.49 -1.66
N LEU A 236 20.70 -27.25 -1.34
CA LEU A 236 20.86 -26.68 0.00
C LEU A 236 20.07 -27.45 1.08
N VAL A 237 18.89 -27.94 0.74
CA VAL A 237 18.00 -28.64 1.64
C VAL A 237 18.45 -30.08 1.87
N VAL A 238 18.91 -30.76 0.83
CA VAL A 238 19.49 -32.12 0.95
C VAL A 238 20.72 -32.12 1.85
N ASP A 239 21.50 -31.05 1.80
CA ASP A 239 22.73 -30.92 2.61
C ASP A 239 22.46 -30.43 4.06
N SER A 240 21.27 -29.86 4.35
CA SER A 240 21.07 -29.16 5.63
C SER A 240 19.94 -29.64 6.54
N LEU A 241 18.75 -30.11 6.08
CA LEU A 241 17.64 -30.48 6.95
C LEU A 241 16.48 -31.24 6.26
N PRO A 242 16.26 -32.55 6.53
CA PRO A 242 15.22 -33.36 5.88
C PRO A 242 13.76 -32.94 6.14
N ALA A 243 13.50 -32.22 7.22
CA ALA A 243 12.12 -31.83 7.60
C ALA A 243 11.55 -30.66 6.79
N LEU A 244 12.40 -29.81 6.22
CA LEU A 244 11.99 -28.66 5.39
C LEU A 244 11.61 -29.07 3.95
N VAL A 245 12.02 -30.26 3.51
CA VAL A 245 11.79 -30.73 2.12
C VAL A 245 10.29 -30.85 1.81
N ASN A 246 9.50 -31.32 2.76
CA ASN A 246 8.06 -31.56 2.53
C ASN A 246 7.26 -30.28 2.46
N GLU A 247 7.59 -29.25 3.25
CA GLU A 247 6.88 -27.96 3.24
C GLU A 247 7.26 -27.14 1.99
N ILE A 248 8.54 -27.10 1.64
CA ILE A 248 9.01 -26.38 0.43
C ILE A 248 8.47 -27.03 -0.85
N SER A 249 8.41 -28.36 -0.92
CA SER A 249 7.80 -29.07 -2.04
C SER A 249 6.30 -28.76 -2.16
N SER A 250 5.58 -28.64 -1.05
CA SER A 250 4.17 -28.28 -1.04
C SER A 250 3.94 -26.84 -1.54
N ILE A 251 4.76 -25.90 -1.07
CA ILE A 251 4.69 -24.49 -1.50
C ILE A 251 5.01 -24.34 -2.99
N LEU A 252 6.07 -25.01 -3.47
CA LEU A 252 6.46 -24.99 -4.88
C LEU A 252 5.41 -25.65 -5.79
N THR A 253 4.81 -26.74 -5.35
CA THR A 253 3.72 -27.40 -6.08
C THR A 253 2.48 -26.50 -6.13
N SER A 254 2.17 -25.80 -5.06
CA SER A 254 1.07 -24.84 -4.98
C SER A 254 1.29 -23.61 -5.87
N VAL A 255 2.50 -23.06 -5.90
CA VAL A 255 2.87 -21.94 -6.78
C VAL A 255 2.87 -22.35 -8.24
N LEU A 256 3.43 -23.51 -8.59
CA LEU A 256 3.37 -24.06 -9.94
C LEU A 256 1.93 -24.37 -10.38
N GLY A 257 1.12 -24.93 -9.48
CA GLY A 257 -0.30 -25.19 -9.72
C GLY A 257 -1.08 -23.89 -9.96
N ALA A 258 -0.82 -22.85 -9.17
CA ALA A 258 -1.44 -21.54 -9.35
C ALA A 258 -1.04 -20.88 -10.68
N ILE A 259 0.23 -20.95 -11.07
CA ILE A 259 0.72 -20.44 -12.36
C ILE A 259 0.09 -21.21 -13.53
N ILE A 260 0.07 -22.53 -13.48
CA ILE A 260 -0.51 -23.37 -14.53
C ILE A 260 -2.02 -23.13 -14.64
N THR A 261 -2.71 -22.88 -13.53
CA THR A 261 -4.16 -22.60 -13.51
C THR A 261 -4.46 -21.18 -13.98
N ALA A 262 -3.60 -20.20 -13.68
CA ALA A 262 -3.79 -18.81 -14.07
C ALA A 262 -3.45 -18.56 -15.56
N LEU A 263 -2.49 -19.30 -16.13
CA LEU A 263 -2.09 -19.13 -17.54
C LEU A 263 -3.26 -19.25 -18.54
N PRO A 264 -4.13 -20.30 -18.47
CA PRO A 264 -5.28 -20.39 -19.37
C PRO A 264 -6.28 -19.24 -19.16
N GLN A 265 -6.48 -18.79 -17.93
CA GLN A 265 -7.39 -17.68 -17.62
C GLN A 265 -6.90 -16.34 -18.16
N VAL A 266 -5.59 -16.12 -18.12
CA VAL A 266 -4.95 -14.93 -18.72
C VAL A 266 -5.06 -14.98 -20.23
N VAL A 267 -4.82 -16.14 -20.85
CA VAL A 267 -4.97 -16.33 -22.30
C VAL A 267 -6.43 -16.15 -22.72
N ASP A 268 -7.38 -16.73 -21.98
CA ASP A 268 -8.83 -16.58 -22.25
C ASP A 268 -9.29 -15.12 -22.08
N ALA A 269 -8.84 -14.44 -21.05
CA ALA A 269 -9.15 -13.02 -20.84
C ALA A 269 -8.60 -12.13 -21.97
N VAL A 270 -7.39 -12.43 -22.45
CA VAL A 270 -6.77 -11.70 -23.59
C VAL A 270 -7.54 -12.01 -24.88
N LEU A 271 -7.94 -13.26 -25.14
CA LEU A 271 -8.73 -13.65 -26.30
C LEU A 271 -10.13 -13.03 -26.27
N HIS A 272 -10.79 -12.95 -25.12
CA HIS A 272 -12.06 -12.25 -24.95
C HIS A 272 -11.94 -10.74 -25.16
N LEU A 273 -10.84 -10.11 -24.70
CA LEU A 273 -10.57 -8.69 -24.96
C LEU A 273 -10.36 -8.45 -26.46
N ILE A 274 -9.63 -9.31 -27.16
CA ILE A 274 -9.41 -9.21 -28.61
C ILE A 274 -10.73 -9.39 -29.34
N GLY A 275 -11.59 -10.34 -28.94
CA GLY A 275 -12.92 -10.56 -29.52
C GLY A 275 -13.84 -9.36 -29.35
N ALA A 276 -13.85 -8.74 -28.17
CA ALA A 276 -14.68 -7.57 -27.85
C ALA A 276 -14.22 -6.28 -28.57
N VAL A 277 -12.99 -6.22 -29.05
CA VAL A 277 -12.44 -5.08 -29.80
C VAL A 277 -12.65 -5.25 -31.31
N THR A 278 -12.93 -6.48 -31.79
CA THR A 278 -13.14 -6.78 -33.22
C THR A 278 -14.61 -6.84 -33.63
N GLU A 279 -15.58 -6.73 -32.71
CA GLU A 279 -17.01 -6.46 -32.95
C GLU A 279 -17.32 -4.96 -32.85
#